data_eb16c0c26a1bf3c92f3f058c80bcbed4
#
_entry.id   eb16c0c26a1bf3c92f3f058c80bcbed4
#
_cell.length_a   1.000
_cell.length_b   1.000
_cell.length_c   1.000
_cell.angle_alpha   90.00
_cell.angle_beta   90.00
_cell.angle_gamma   90.00
#
_symmetry.space_group_name_H-M   'P 1'
#
loop_
_entity.id
_entity.type
_entity.pdbx_description
1 polymer ?
#
loop_
_entity_poly.entity_id
_entity_poly.type
_entity_poly.pdbx_seq_one_letter_code
_entity_poly.pdbx_strand_id
1 'polypeptide(L)'
;MTPSIDANSASPNVEARSGANLEAVSAAKTAARTELSALRPSLVELADSLAQNPELGFEEHRSAQMVRALLEDFGFVGSAIDGLPTAFRMEAGTGPLTIAMLCEYDALPELGHACGHNLIAAIGVGAGVALRRALDASDTPLTSEDTTPQESRQATSGTASGTLGDARVVVIGTPAEEGGGGKIHLLDAGIFDDVDLALMAHPAGMDLLTMPSLAVAILEIDTFGRAAHAAAQPQAGINALDALIGGFQAVAMLRQHVPDGVRLHGIITNGGTAANVVPDHCSARFMVRTPHMTELAGLVEKVENCFRCAARAVGANAEIRIDGKPYAEIRRWGQLETWYRSNIRELGRQLTPLADVAGVMVGSTDMGNVTQVIPGLHPMIGIGNPSLNIHTAAFAEQTQTEAAYDAIIDAASALAMTAIDFLADPGAAGHQTTTSSSGKE
;
A
#
# COMPACT_ATOMS: atom_id res chain seq x y z
N MET A 1 -28.99 -21.29 -46.45
CA MET A 1 -30.06 -20.81 -45.56
C MET A 1 -29.54 -20.89 -44.14
N THR A 2 -28.95 -19.81 -43.68
CA THR A 2 -28.50 -19.64 -42.27
C THR A 2 -29.54 -18.79 -41.56
N PRO A 3 -30.01 -19.15 -40.37
CA PRO A 3 -30.94 -18.29 -39.62
C PRO A 3 -30.21 -17.14 -38.96
N SER A 4 -30.72 -15.94 -39.18
CA SER A 4 -30.37 -14.71 -38.49
C SER A 4 -30.77 -14.80 -37.03
N ILE A 5 -29.84 -14.53 -36.12
CA ILE A 5 -30.11 -14.34 -34.69
C ILE A 5 -30.43 -12.88 -34.50
N ASP A 6 -31.67 -12.56 -34.13
CA ASP A 6 -32.12 -11.24 -33.71
C ASP A 6 -31.44 -10.84 -32.40
N ALA A 7 -30.59 -9.83 -32.48
CA ALA A 7 -30.03 -9.11 -31.35
C ALA A 7 -30.93 -7.91 -31.05
N ASN A 8 -32.00 -8.11 -30.30
CA ASN A 8 -32.61 -7.02 -29.53
C ASN A 8 -33.75 -7.53 -28.64
N SER A 9 -33.42 -7.95 -27.41
CA SER A 9 -34.38 -8.01 -26.31
C SER A 9 -33.63 -7.74 -24.99
N ALA A 10 -33.20 -6.51 -24.80
CA ALA A 10 -32.90 -6.02 -23.46
C ALA A 10 -34.22 -5.87 -22.71
N SER A 11 -34.45 -6.67 -21.68
CA SER A 11 -35.65 -6.62 -20.88
C SER A 11 -35.76 -5.27 -20.18
N PRO A 12 -36.92 -4.59 -20.18
CA PRO A 12 -37.15 -3.28 -19.57
C PRO A 12 -36.87 -3.23 -18.05
N ASN A 13 -36.79 -4.39 -17.39
CA ASN A 13 -36.40 -4.53 -15.99
C ASN A 13 -34.90 -4.35 -15.69
N VAL A 14 -34.02 -4.49 -16.66
CA VAL A 14 -32.56 -4.33 -16.47
C VAL A 14 -32.19 -2.84 -16.48
N GLU A 15 -32.82 -2.05 -17.35
CA GLU A 15 -32.55 -0.59 -17.42
C GLU A 15 -33.11 0.15 -16.19
N ALA A 16 -34.31 -0.25 -15.68
CA ALA A 16 -34.88 0.34 -14.47
C ALA A 16 -34.08 0.00 -13.19
N ARG A 17 -33.51 -1.23 -13.12
CA ARG A 17 -32.61 -1.61 -12.01
C ARG A 17 -31.27 -0.88 -12.06
N SER A 18 -30.74 -0.59 -13.25
CA SER A 18 -29.51 0.20 -13.40
C SER A 18 -29.69 1.65 -12.96
N GLY A 19 -30.84 2.26 -13.23
CA GLY A 19 -31.14 3.64 -12.84
C GLY A 19 -31.25 3.82 -11.31
N ALA A 20 -32.01 2.98 -10.64
CA ALA A 20 -32.17 3.01 -9.17
C ALA A 20 -30.83 2.75 -8.44
N ASN A 21 -29.99 1.87 -8.97
CA ASN A 21 -28.67 1.62 -8.41
C ASN A 21 -27.74 2.84 -8.57
N LEU A 22 -27.80 3.54 -9.69
CA LEU A 22 -27.00 4.76 -9.92
C LEU A 22 -27.39 5.91 -8.98
N GLU A 23 -28.69 6.08 -8.68
CA GLU A 23 -29.16 7.08 -7.72
C GLU A 23 -28.69 6.74 -6.29
N ALA A 24 -28.78 5.49 -5.88
CA ALA A 24 -28.30 5.03 -4.58
C ALA A 24 -26.78 5.23 -4.42
N VAL A 25 -26.01 4.88 -5.44
CA VAL A 25 -24.56 5.13 -5.49
C VAL A 25 -24.23 6.62 -5.36
N SER A 26 -24.93 7.47 -6.11
CA SER A 26 -24.72 8.92 -6.06
C SER A 26 -25.07 9.51 -4.69
N ALA A 27 -26.16 9.06 -4.09
CA ALA A 27 -26.59 9.49 -2.74
C ALA A 27 -25.57 9.07 -1.67
N ALA A 28 -25.10 7.83 -1.72
CA ALA A 28 -24.07 7.32 -0.79
C ALA A 28 -22.75 8.07 -0.92
N LYS A 29 -22.29 8.35 -2.13
CA LYS A 29 -21.09 9.17 -2.37
C LYS A 29 -21.23 10.58 -1.80
N THR A 30 -22.42 11.19 -1.95
CA THR A 30 -22.71 12.51 -1.39
C THR A 30 -22.71 12.46 0.14
N ALA A 31 -23.30 11.44 0.75
CA ALA A 31 -23.29 11.24 2.21
C ALA A 31 -21.87 11.07 2.74
N ALA A 32 -21.04 10.25 2.11
CA ALA A 32 -19.64 10.06 2.49
C ALA A 32 -18.84 11.37 2.46
N ARG A 33 -19.02 12.19 1.43
CA ARG A 33 -18.36 13.51 1.32
C ARG A 33 -18.84 14.50 2.39
N THR A 34 -20.12 14.49 2.70
CA THR A 34 -20.68 15.33 3.76
C THR A 34 -20.11 14.95 5.12
N GLU A 35 -20.03 13.65 5.41
CA GLU A 35 -19.43 13.16 6.66
C GLU A 35 -17.96 13.56 6.76
N LEU A 36 -17.18 13.41 5.71
CA LEU A 36 -15.75 13.80 5.70
C LEU A 36 -15.54 15.29 5.95
N SER A 37 -16.42 16.13 5.45
CA SER A 37 -16.38 17.58 5.76
C SER A 37 -16.59 17.83 7.25
N ALA A 38 -17.45 17.08 7.92
CA ALA A 38 -17.68 17.15 9.34
C ALA A 38 -16.54 16.56 10.17
N LEU A 39 -15.88 15.50 9.67
CA LEU A 39 -14.74 14.83 10.31
C LEU A 39 -13.42 15.62 10.22
N ARG A 40 -13.32 16.62 9.35
CA ARG A 40 -12.07 17.35 9.09
C ARG A 40 -11.32 17.76 10.36
N PRO A 41 -11.93 18.37 11.38
CA PRO A 41 -11.21 18.77 12.59
C PRO A 41 -10.53 17.60 13.31
N SER A 42 -11.24 16.48 13.47
CA SER A 42 -10.71 15.29 14.16
C SER A 42 -9.61 14.60 13.36
N LEU A 43 -9.71 14.59 12.03
CA LEU A 43 -8.69 14.00 11.17
C LEU A 43 -7.41 14.84 11.13
N VAL A 44 -7.55 16.16 11.13
CA VAL A 44 -6.41 17.10 11.24
C VAL A 44 -5.73 16.95 12.60
N GLU A 45 -6.50 16.91 13.70
CA GLU A 45 -5.97 16.71 15.05
C GLU A 45 -5.20 15.39 15.18
N LEU A 46 -5.72 14.31 14.58
CA LEU A 46 -5.02 13.02 14.53
C LEU A 46 -3.70 13.14 13.77
N ALA A 47 -3.71 13.71 12.56
CA ALA A 47 -2.52 13.84 11.71
C ALA A 47 -1.43 14.68 12.41
N ASP A 48 -1.81 15.80 13.05
CA ASP A 48 -0.89 16.66 13.78
C ASP A 48 -0.34 15.98 15.05
N SER A 49 -1.19 15.26 15.77
CA SER A 49 -0.78 14.51 16.97
C SER A 49 0.23 13.42 16.64
N LEU A 50 0.06 12.73 15.53
CA LEU A 50 1.03 11.76 15.02
C LEU A 50 2.34 12.46 14.61
N ALA A 51 2.25 13.55 13.85
CA ALA A 51 3.43 14.31 13.40
C ALA A 51 4.27 14.84 14.56
N GLN A 52 3.63 15.25 15.66
CA GLN A 52 4.30 15.76 16.86
C GLN A 52 4.90 14.66 17.75
N ASN A 53 4.51 13.40 17.56
CA ASN A 53 4.93 12.27 18.38
C ASN A 53 5.34 11.08 17.49
N PRO A 54 6.36 11.24 16.62
CA PRO A 54 6.76 10.20 15.68
C PRO A 54 7.33 8.99 16.43
N GLU A 55 6.89 7.79 16.02
CA GLU A 55 7.36 6.50 16.54
C GLU A 55 7.89 5.66 15.36
N LEU A 56 8.95 4.88 15.60
CA LEU A 56 9.57 4.05 14.58
C LEU A 56 8.79 2.75 14.35
N GLY A 57 9.05 2.10 13.24
CA GLY A 57 8.40 0.84 12.87
C GLY A 57 8.50 -0.23 13.97
N PHE A 58 7.36 -0.87 14.27
CA PHE A 58 7.10 -1.80 15.38
C PHE A 58 7.19 -1.20 16.79
N GLU A 59 7.37 0.11 16.91
CA GLU A 59 7.37 0.85 18.19
C GLU A 59 6.22 1.89 18.26
N GLU A 60 5.27 1.85 17.32
CA GLU A 60 4.18 2.83 17.13
C GLU A 60 3.02 2.63 18.12
N HIS A 61 3.33 2.38 19.39
CA HIS A 61 2.32 2.05 20.41
C HIS A 61 1.31 3.17 20.65
N ARG A 62 1.78 4.40 20.77
CA ARG A 62 0.93 5.58 20.97
C ARG A 62 0.15 5.91 19.71
N SER A 63 0.78 5.84 18.54
CA SER A 63 0.17 6.10 17.25
C SER A 63 -0.99 5.14 17.00
N ALA A 64 -0.77 3.83 17.17
CA ALA A 64 -1.81 2.81 17.06
C ALA A 64 -2.96 3.04 18.07
N GLN A 65 -2.64 3.45 19.30
CA GLN A 65 -3.65 3.75 20.33
C GLN A 65 -4.50 4.96 19.93
N MET A 66 -3.89 6.04 19.42
CA MET A 66 -4.62 7.24 19.00
C MET A 66 -5.58 6.95 17.85
N VAL A 67 -5.12 6.20 16.84
CA VAL A 67 -5.96 5.81 15.69
C VAL A 67 -7.13 4.94 16.15
N ARG A 68 -6.89 3.95 17.02
CA ARG A 68 -7.94 3.08 17.57
C ARG A 68 -8.95 3.85 18.40
N ALA A 69 -8.50 4.73 19.29
CA ALA A 69 -9.38 5.54 20.14
C ALA A 69 -10.33 6.39 19.29
N LEU A 70 -9.82 7.03 18.22
CA LEU A 70 -10.67 7.80 17.32
C LEU A 70 -11.71 6.91 16.60
N LEU A 71 -11.33 5.70 16.18
CA LEU A 71 -12.26 4.75 15.57
C LEU A 71 -13.34 4.26 16.56
N GLU A 72 -12.97 4.05 17.84
CA GLU A 72 -13.90 3.68 18.93
C GLU A 72 -14.97 4.78 19.13
N ASP A 73 -14.59 6.06 19.08
CA ASP A 73 -15.51 7.20 19.15
C ASP A 73 -16.55 7.20 18.00
N PHE A 74 -16.21 6.60 16.86
CA PHE A 74 -17.08 6.45 15.70
C PHE A 74 -17.79 5.08 15.64
N GLY A 75 -17.69 4.29 16.71
CA GLY A 75 -18.43 3.03 16.86
C GLY A 75 -17.78 1.81 16.19
N PHE A 76 -16.53 1.89 15.78
CA PHE A 76 -15.75 0.73 15.39
C PHE A 76 -15.33 -0.06 16.61
N VAL A 77 -15.33 -1.38 16.51
CA VAL A 77 -14.92 -2.30 17.57
C VAL A 77 -13.81 -3.21 17.10
N GLY A 78 -12.90 -3.56 17.98
CA GLY A 78 -11.77 -4.45 17.63
C GLY A 78 -10.63 -4.38 18.62
N SER A 79 -9.46 -4.88 18.21
CA SER A 79 -8.30 -4.98 19.10
C SER A 79 -6.97 -4.90 18.33
N ALA A 80 -5.88 -4.80 19.09
CA ALA A 80 -4.54 -5.07 18.58
C ALA A 80 -4.42 -6.55 18.15
N ILE A 81 -3.47 -6.81 17.26
CA ILE A 81 -3.21 -8.14 16.70
C ILE A 81 -2.22 -8.88 17.62
N ASP A 82 -2.54 -10.12 17.97
CA ASP A 82 -1.66 -10.96 18.78
C ASP A 82 -0.29 -11.14 18.11
N GLY A 83 0.77 -10.87 18.86
CA GLY A 83 2.14 -10.93 18.35
C GLY A 83 2.61 -9.70 17.54
N LEU A 84 1.70 -8.76 17.24
CA LEU A 84 1.99 -7.48 16.54
C LEU A 84 1.28 -6.33 17.29
N PRO A 85 1.76 -5.92 18.47
CA PRO A 85 1.00 -5.05 19.39
C PRO A 85 0.75 -3.64 18.84
N THR A 86 1.50 -3.20 17.83
CA THR A 86 1.30 -1.93 17.15
C THR A 86 0.39 -2.04 15.91
N ALA A 87 0.02 -3.26 15.51
CA ALA A 87 -1.01 -3.51 14.52
C ALA A 87 -2.39 -3.69 15.18
N PHE A 88 -3.45 -3.35 14.47
CA PHE A 88 -4.83 -3.53 14.94
C PHE A 88 -5.79 -3.79 13.78
N ARG A 89 -6.95 -4.34 14.11
CA ARG A 89 -8.10 -4.43 13.22
C ARG A 89 -9.35 -3.95 13.97
N MET A 90 -9.98 -2.90 13.45
CA MET A 90 -11.23 -2.32 13.94
C MET A 90 -12.29 -2.45 12.88
N GLU A 91 -13.52 -2.82 13.24
CA GLU A 91 -14.59 -3.08 12.27
C GLU A 91 -15.94 -2.51 12.68
N ALA A 92 -16.75 -2.21 11.69
CA ALA A 92 -18.16 -1.79 11.84
C ALA A 92 -19.00 -2.33 10.68
N GLY A 93 -20.27 -2.65 10.98
CA GLY A 93 -21.19 -3.30 10.03
C GLY A 93 -21.06 -4.82 9.99
N THR A 94 -21.97 -5.48 9.28
CA THR A 94 -22.14 -6.95 9.28
C THR A 94 -22.37 -7.55 7.89
N GLY A 95 -22.20 -6.77 6.84
CA GLY A 95 -22.48 -7.20 5.46
C GLY A 95 -21.57 -8.34 4.97
N PRO A 96 -21.91 -8.96 3.85
CA PRO A 96 -21.20 -10.13 3.32
C PRO A 96 -19.86 -9.77 2.68
N LEU A 97 -19.65 -8.52 2.26
CA LEU A 97 -18.39 -8.04 1.72
C LEU A 97 -17.62 -7.27 2.78
N THR A 98 -16.31 -7.48 2.83
CA THR A 98 -15.41 -6.80 3.76
C THR A 98 -14.50 -5.83 3.01
N ILE A 99 -14.64 -4.54 3.33
CA ILE A 99 -13.85 -3.45 2.76
C ILE A 99 -12.84 -2.96 3.78
N ALA A 100 -11.56 -3.06 3.48
CA ALA A 100 -10.46 -2.62 4.35
C ALA A 100 -9.91 -1.26 3.93
N MET A 101 -9.80 -0.34 4.88
CA MET A 101 -9.01 0.89 4.80
C MET A 101 -7.73 0.69 5.60
N LEU A 102 -6.56 0.91 4.98
CA LEU A 102 -5.28 0.67 5.62
C LEU A 102 -4.71 1.97 6.16
N CYS A 103 -4.14 1.91 7.37
CA CYS A 103 -3.54 3.03 8.08
C CYS A 103 -2.08 2.71 8.39
N GLU A 104 -1.14 3.41 7.77
CA GLU A 104 0.26 3.45 8.16
C GLU A 104 0.48 4.62 9.12
N TYR A 105 1.41 4.50 10.06
CA TYR A 105 1.71 5.54 11.07
C TYR A 105 3.13 5.46 11.62
N ASP A 106 4.00 4.64 11.04
CA ASP A 106 5.42 4.62 11.35
C ASP A 106 6.15 5.87 10.80
N ALA A 107 7.20 6.27 11.49
CA ALA A 107 8.03 7.42 11.16
C ALA A 107 9.46 7.00 10.81
N LEU A 108 10.16 7.87 10.11
CA LEU A 108 11.57 7.70 9.77
C LEU A 108 12.49 8.17 10.91
N PRO A 109 13.61 7.49 11.16
CA PRO A 109 14.62 7.95 12.11
C PRO A 109 15.05 9.38 11.77
N GLU A 110 15.15 10.25 12.80
CA GLU A 110 15.59 11.65 12.72
C GLU A 110 14.74 12.59 11.85
N LEU A 111 13.90 12.07 10.95
CA LEU A 111 13.09 12.83 10.01
C LEU A 111 11.60 12.88 10.39
N GLY A 112 11.15 12.07 11.33
CA GLY A 112 9.74 12.00 11.69
C GLY A 112 8.87 11.52 10.51
N HIS A 113 7.67 12.09 10.34
CA HIS A 113 6.73 11.69 9.29
C HIS A 113 7.10 12.25 7.90
N ALA A 114 8.35 12.11 7.49
CA ALA A 114 8.83 12.57 6.18
C ALA A 114 8.37 11.70 5.00
N CYS A 115 7.65 10.60 5.25
CA CYS A 115 6.89 9.83 4.25
C CYS A 115 5.40 10.19 4.23
N GLY A 116 4.90 10.87 5.28
CA GLY A 116 3.51 11.32 5.36
C GLY A 116 2.56 10.27 5.94
N HIS A 117 3.04 9.27 6.66
CA HIS A 117 2.21 8.22 7.26
C HIS A 117 1.21 8.78 8.29
N ASN A 118 1.50 9.93 8.92
CA ASN A 118 0.53 10.65 9.74
C ASN A 118 -0.74 11.04 8.95
N LEU A 119 -0.60 11.37 7.66
CA LEU A 119 -1.75 11.65 6.77
C LEU A 119 -2.42 10.35 6.33
N ILE A 120 -1.67 9.28 6.06
CA ILE A 120 -2.23 7.97 5.68
C ILE A 120 -3.16 7.43 6.77
N ALA A 121 -2.75 7.54 8.03
CA ALA A 121 -3.59 7.17 9.16
C ALA A 121 -4.93 7.94 9.15
N ALA A 122 -4.88 9.27 9.02
CA ALA A 122 -6.06 10.12 8.98
C ALA A 122 -6.94 9.83 7.74
N ILE A 123 -6.35 9.58 6.57
CA ILE A 123 -7.07 9.21 5.34
C ILE A 123 -7.82 7.89 5.54
N GLY A 124 -7.15 6.86 6.08
CA GLY A 124 -7.75 5.54 6.30
C GLY A 124 -8.91 5.58 7.31
N VAL A 125 -8.73 6.29 8.43
CA VAL A 125 -9.80 6.52 9.42
C VAL A 125 -10.97 7.25 8.77
N GLY A 126 -10.70 8.38 8.09
CA GLY A 126 -11.73 9.19 7.45
C GLY A 126 -12.51 8.40 6.41
N ALA A 127 -11.83 7.66 5.54
CA ALA A 127 -12.47 6.84 4.52
C ALA A 127 -13.33 5.71 5.12
N GLY A 128 -12.85 5.04 6.18
CA GLY A 128 -13.58 3.98 6.86
C GLY A 128 -14.85 4.49 7.54
N VAL A 129 -14.75 5.58 8.31
CA VAL A 129 -15.89 6.18 9.01
C VAL A 129 -16.92 6.70 8.00
N ALA A 130 -16.47 7.44 6.97
CA ALA A 130 -17.36 8.00 5.96
C ALA A 130 -18.08 6.93 5.14
N LEU A 131 -17.39 5.85 4.77
CA LEU A 131 -18.02 4.70 4.10
C LEU A 131 -19.10 4.08 4.99
N ARG A 132 -18.79 3.78 6.26
CA ARG A 132 -19.78 3.18 7.18
C ARG A 132 -21.02 4.07 7.33
N ARG A 133 -20.82 5.37 7.58
CA ARG A 133 -21.93 6.32 7.71
C ARG A 133 -22.78 6.43 6.43
N ALA A 134 -22.16 6.39 5.27
CA ALA A 134 -22.87 6.40 3.99
C ALA A 134 -23.74 5.15 3.80
N LEU A 135 -23.25 3.98 4.23
CA LEU A 135 -24.02 2.73 4.19
C LEU A 135 -25.17 2.76 5.20
N ASP A 136 -24.95 3.22 6.44
CA ASP A 136 -26.02 3.38 7.45
C ASP A 136 -27.14 4.31 6.97
N ALA A 137 -26.79 5.40 6.28
CA ALA A 137 -27.78 6.34 5.73
C ALA A 137 -28.60 5.73 4.57
N SER A 138 -28.03 4.78 3.83
CA SER A 138 -28.68 4.10 2.71
C SER A 138 -29.69 3.04 3.18
N ASP A 139 -29.51 2.49 4.38
CA ASP A 139 -30.41 1.48 4.97
C ASP A 139 -31.62 2.11 5.71
N THR A 140 -31.63 3.43 5.91
CA THR A 140 -32.76 4.11 6.56
C THR A 140 -33.93 4.20 5.58
N PRO A 141 -35.12 3.57 5.84
CA PRO A 141 -36.27 3.74 5.00
C PRO A 141 -36.63 5.22 4.95
N LEU A 142 -36.79 5.77 3.76
CA LEU A 142 -37.39 7.09 3.58
C LEU A 142 -38.83 7.03 4.18
N THR A 143 -38.98 7.49 5.41
CA THR A 143 -40.30 7.70 6.00
C THR A 143 -40.92 8.87 5.26
N SER A 144 -41.69 8.59 4.19
CA SER A 144 -42.64 9.56 3.66
C SER A 144 -43.73 9.71 4.70
N GLU A 145 -43.80 10.87 5.35
CA GLU A 145 -44.99 11.34 6.05
C GLU A 145 -46.06 11.58 4.98
N ASP A 146 -46.64 10.55 4.45
CA ASP A 146 -47.98 10.52 3.78
C ASP A 146 -48.22 9.11 3.22
N THR A 147 -48.64 8.18 4.07
CA THR A 147 -49.48 7.05 3.62
C THR A 147 -50.39 6.63 4.74
N THR A 148 -51.69 6.85 4.48
CA THR A 148 -52.79 6.28 5.23
C THR A 148 -52.69 4.75 5.34
N PRO A 149 -53.11 4.18 6.48
CA PRO A 149 -52.95 2.74 6.72
C PRO A 149 -54.05 1.95 6.01
N GLN A 150 -53.76 1.37 4.87
CA GLN A 150 -54.60 0.27 4.36
C GLN A 150 -53.82 -0.68 3.46
N GLU A 151 -53.91 -1.97 3.85
CA GLU A 151 -53.51 -3.17 3.14
C GLU A 151 -52.19 -3.84 3.60
N SER A 152 -52.32 -4.46 4.78
CA SER A 152 -51.62 -5.68 5.08
C SER A 152 -52.09 -6.81 4.16
N ARG A 153 -51.22 -7.39 3.31
CA ARG A 153 -51.12 -8.84 3.01
C ARG A 153 -50.13 -9.18 1.92
N GLN A 154 -49.39 -10.22 2.25
CA GLN A 154 -48.51 -11.03 1.39
C GLN A 154 -47.11 -10.52 1.13
N ALA A 155 -46.19 -10.90 2.07
CA ALA A 155 -44.79 -11.07 1.81
C ALA A 155 -44.58 -12.22 0.79
N THR A 156 -44.41 -11.87 -0.46
CA THR A 156 -43.76 -12.75 -1.45
C THR A 156 -42.32 -12.34 -1.55
N SER A 157 -41.44 -13.32 -1.47
CA SER A 157 -39.98 -13.21 -1.71
C SER A 157 -39.71 -12.48 -3.04
N GLY A 158 -39.49 -11.18 -2.98
CA GLY A 158 -39.24 -10.31 -4.12
C GLY A 158 -38.05 -9.43 -3.79
N THR A 159 -36.93 -9.77 -4.40
CA THR A 159 -35.76 -8.94 -4.74
C THR A 159 -35.83 -7.48 -4.28
N ALA A 160 -34.95 -7.15 -3.35
CA ALA A 160 -34.72 -5.84 -2.79
C ALA A 160 -34.58 -4.76 -3.87
N SER A 161 -35.35 -3.72 -3.73
CA SER A 161 -35.26 -2.43 -4.41
C SER A 161 -33.93 -1.75 -4.01
N GLY A 162 -33.04 -1.47 -4.97
CA GLY A 162 -32.13 -0.33 -5.05
C GLY A 162 -31.31 0.14 -3.84
N THR A 163 -31.12 -0.68 -2.80
CA THR A 163 -30.19 -0.36 -1.71
C THR A 163 -28.80 -0.87 -2.07
N LEU A 164 -27.75 -0.04 -1.84
CA LEU A 164 -26.39 -0.54 -1.76
C LEU A 164 -26.38 -1.66 -0.73
N GLY A 165 -25.82 -2.83 -1.09
CA GLY A 165 -25.68 -3.94 -0.16
C GLY A 165 -24.89 -3.51 1.08
N ASP A 166 -25.31 -3.96 2.27
CA ASP A 166 -24.54 -3.73 3.49
C ASP A 166 -23.14 -4.38 3.38
N ALA A 167 -22.15 -3.75 3.99
CA ALA A 167 -20.77 -4.23 4.01
C ALA A 167 -20.18 -4.13 5.42
N ARG A 168 -19.26 -5.01 5.72
CA ARG A 168 -18.38 -4.88 6.86
C ARG A 168 -17.21 -3.98 6.46
N VAL A 169 -17.09 -2.84 7.13
CA VAL A 169 -15.98 -1.90 6.95
C VAL A 169 -14.94 -2.17 8.03
N VAL A 170 -13.71 -2.45 7.63
CA VAL A 170 -12.60 -2.66 8.53
C VAL A 170 -11.54 -1.58 8.33
N VAL A 171 -10.96 -1.09 9.42
CA VAL A 171 -9.79 -0.24 9.40
C VAL A 171 -8.65 -1.03 10.02
N ILE A 172 -7.59 -1.25 9.25
CA ILE A 172 -6.44 -2.05 9.65
C ILE A 172 -5.24 -1.12 9.84
N GLY A 173 -4.73 -1.08 11.06
CA GLY A 173 -3.46 -0.43 11.37
C GLY A 173 -2.30 -1.30 10.95
N THR A 174 -1.48 -0.78 10.05
CA THR A 174 -0.38 -1.50 9.40
C THR A 174 0.94 -0.85 9.75
N PRO A 175 1.63 -1.31 10.81
CA PRO A 175 2.88 -0.74 11.29
C PRO A 175 4.05 -1.04 10.35
N ALA A 176 5.16 -0.32 10.54
CA ALA A 176 6.49 -0.62 10.02
C ALA A 176 6.55 -0.83 8.49
N GLU A 177 5.94 0.05 7.71
CA GLU A 177 6.06 0.03 6.24
C GLU A 177 7.52 0.29 5.82
N GLU A 178 8.20 1.20 6.52
CA GLU A 178 9.58 1.65 6.25
C GLU A 178 10.65 0.57 6.61
N GLY A 179 10.55 -0.57 5.95
CA GLY A 179 11.52 -1.67 6.02
C GLY A 179 11.14 -2.84 6.93
N GLY A 180 10.07 -2.74 7.73
CA GLY A 180 9.60 -3.82 8.60
C GLY A 180 8.63 -4.79 7.91
N GLY A 181 7.87 -4.33 6.91
CA GLY A 181 6.93 -5.15 6.16
C GLY A 181 5.71 -5.57 6.98
N GLY A 182 5.15 -4.66 7.77
CA GLY A 182 4.03 -4.96 8.67
C GLY A 182 2.85 -5.60 7.98
N LYS A 183 2.49 -5.15 6.75
CA LYS A 183 1.40 -5.77 5.98
C LYS A 183 1.69 -7.21 5.60
N ILE A 184 2.96 -7.58 5.41
CA ILE A 184 3.34 -8.97 5.11
C ILE A 184 3.16 -9.84 6.37
N HIS A 185 3.51 -9.31 7.54
CA HIS A 185 3.24 -10.00 8.81
C HIS A 185 1.74 -10.18 9.06
N LEU A 186 0.93 -9.18 8.71
CA LEU A 186 -0.53 -9.27 8.80
C LEU A 186 -1.13 -10.27 7.80
N LEU A 187 -0.59 -10.37 6.59
CA LEU A 187 -0.96 -11.40 5.62
C LEU A 187 -0.63 -12.81 6.15
N ASP A 188 0.57 -13.00 6.70
CA ASP A 188 0.97 -14.28 7.30
C ASP A 188 0.11 -14.66 8.52
N ALA A 189 -0.41 -13.67 9.24
CA ALA A 189 -1.33 -13.88 10.36
C ALA A 189 -2.80 -14.07 9.95
N GLY A 190 -3.11 -14.06 8.63
CA GLY A 190 -4.47 -14.26 8.11
C GLY A 190 -5.42 -13.07 8.34
N ILE A 191 -4.90 -11.87 8.66
CA ILE A 191 -5.74 -10.69 8.95
C ILE A 191 -6.50 -10.21 7.71
N PHE A 192 -6.05 -10.58 6.53
CA PHE A 192 -6.66 -10.23 5.24
C PHE A 192 -7.51 -11.36 4.62
N ASP A 193 -7.65 -12.53 5.27
CA ASP A 193 -8.26 -13.71 4.66
C ASP A 193 -9.75 -13.53 4.29
N ASP A 194 -10.44 -12.65 4.99
CA ASP A 194 -11.86 -12.31 4.76
C ASP A 194 -12.06 -10.93 4.13
N VAL A 195 -11.01 -10.32 3.61
CA VAL A 195 -11.06 -8.98 2.98
C VAL A 195 -11.25 -9.11 1.47
N ASP A 196 -12.29 -8.46 0.94
CA ASP A 196 -12.63 -8.46 -0.49
C ASP A 196 -12.00 -7.29 -1.24
N LEU A 197 -11.69 -6.19 -0.55
CA LEU A 197 -11.09 -4.97 -1.12
C LEU A 197 -10.23 -4.27 -0.07
N ALA A 198 -8.98 -3.90 -0.43
CA ALA A 198 -8.09 -3.12 0.42
C ALA A 198 -7.70 -1.80 -0.25
N LEU A 199 -7.92 -0.70 0.45
CA LEU A 199 -7.70 0.65 -0.07
C LEU A 199 -6.81 1.46 0.87
N MET A 200 -5.88 2.21 0.30
CA MET A 200 -5.13 3.27 0.97
C MET A 200 -4.72 4.34 -0.05
N ALA A 201 -4.34 5.52 0.41
CA ALA A 201 -3.76 6.57 -0.44
C ALA A 201 -2.53 7.16 0.25
N HIS A 202 -1.46 7.37 -0.52
CA HIS A 202 -0.17 7.83 -0.02
C HIS A 202 0.09 9.29 -0.38
N PRO A 203 0.47 10.16 0.56
CA PRO A 203 0.86 11.54 0.29
C PRO A 203 2.08 11.62 -0.64
N ALA A 204 2.08 12.60 -1.52
CA ALA A 204 3.16 12.84 -2.47
C ALA A 204 3.25 14.32 -2.85
N GLY A 205 4.22 14.68 -3.69
CA GLY A 205 4.26 16.01 -4.30
C GLY A 205 3.11 16.25 -5.30
N MET A 206 2.56 15.20 -5.91
CA MET A 206 1.55 15.30 -6.95
C MET A 206 0.55 14.13 -6.90
N ASP A 207 -0.61 14.32 -7.52
CA ASP A 207 -1.63 13.29 -7.66
C ASP A 207 -1.25 12.29 -8.76
N LEU A 208 -1.09 10.98 -8.38
CA LEU A 208 -0.86 9.89 -9.32
C LEU A 208 -1.87 8.78 -9.08
N LEU A 209 -2.31 8.13 -10.14
CA LEU A 209 -3.22 7.01 -10.03
C LEU A 209 -2.59 5.79 -9.33
N THR A 210 -1.30 5.62 -9.56
CA THR A 210 -0.47 4.58 -8.95
C THR A 210 0.99 5.01 -9.04
N MET A 211 1.80 4.55 -8.11
CA MET A 211 3.25 4.66 -8.20
C MET A 211 3.80 3.39 -8.85
N PRO A 212 4.65 3.49 -9.87
CA PRO A 212 5.39 2.33 -10.34
C PRO A 212 6.22 1.75 -9.18
N SER A 213 6.06 0.47 -8.92
CA SER A 213 6.76 -0.20 -7.82
C SER A 213 7.54 -1.40 -8.34
N LEU A 214 8.60 -1.76 -7.62
CA LEU A 214 9.42 -2.93 -7.88
C LEU A 214 9.34 -3.88 -6.70
N ALA A 215 9.36 -5.17 -6.98
CA ALA A 215 9.65 -6.15 -5.98
C ALA A 215 11.09 -5.96 -5.47
N VAL A 216 11.33 -6.15 -4.17
CA VAL A 216 12.65 -5.96 -3.55
C VAL A 216 12.94 -7.01 -2.49
N ALA A 217 14.19 -7.47 -2.46
CA ALA A 217 14.79 -8.18 -1.34
C ALA A 217 16.05 -7.44 -0.86
N ILE A 218 16.23 -7.41 0.44
CA ILE A 218 17.42 -6.85 1.08
C ILE A 218 18.28 -8.03 1.55
N LEU A 219 19.54 -8.01 1.20
CA LEU A 219 20.51 -9.03 1.59
C LEU A 219 21.51 -8.45 2.57
N GLU A 220 21.66 -9.10 3.69
CA GLU A 220 22.78 -8.93 4.61
C GLU A 220 23.85 -9.96 4.25
N ILE A 221 25.05 -9.50 3.99
CA ILE A 221 26.17 -10.30 3.49
C ILE A 221 27.32 -10.14 4.47
N ASP A 222 27.75 -11.25 5.08
CA ASP A 222 28.91 -11.32 5.93
C ASP A 222 29.97 -12.20 5.27
N THR A 223 31.20 -11.72 5.25
CA THR A 223 32.37 -12.49 4.75
C THR A 223 33.34 -12.73 5.88
N PHE A 224 33.86 -13.95 5.97
CA PHE A 224 34.73 -14.42 7.03
C PHE A 224 36.03 -14.95 6.46
N GLY A 225 37.12 -14.46 6.99
CA GLY A 225 38.49 -14.83 6.62
C GLY A 225 39.33 -15.16 7.83
N ARG A 226 40.56 -14.68 7.82
CA ARG A 226 41.51 -14.85 8.94
C ARG A 226 42.48 -13.65 9.01
N ALA A 227 42.53 -13.03 10.19
CA ALA A 227 43.43 -11.91 10.44
C ALA A 227 44.93 -12.31 10.34
N ALA A 228 45.74 -11.38 9.86
CA ALA A 228 47.21 -11.45 9.87
C ALA A 228 47.81 -10.05 9.81
N HIS A 229 49.05 -9.91 10.17
CA HIS A 229 49.78 -8.65 9.96
C HIS A 229 50.02 -8.42 8.48
N ALA A 230 49.39 -7.39 7.89
CA ALA A 230 49.35 -7.20 6.44
C ALA A 230 50.74 -7.01 5.78
N ALA A 231 51.75 -6.49 6.50
CA ALA A 231 53.07 -6.31 5.98
C ALA A 231 54.07 -7.44 6.38
N ALA A 232 53.87 -8.08 7.54
CA ALA A 232 54.82 -9.07 8.06
C ALA A 232 54.51 -10.50 7.58
N GLN A 233 53.25 -10.90 7.59
CA GLN A 233 52.82 -12.27 7.26
C GLN A 233 51.46 -12.27 6.52
N PRO A 234 51.29 -11.55 5.40
CA PRO A 234 50.03 -11.48 4.69
C PRO A 234 49.54 -12.85 4.21
N GLN A 235 50.45 -13.76 3.87
CA GLN A 235 50.15 -15.14 3.43
C GLN A 235 49.52 -16.02 4.54
N ALA A 236 49.61 -15.62 5.80
CA ALA A 236 48.97 -16.30 6.90
C ALA A 236 47.47 -15.87 7.05
N GLY A 237 47.10 -14.76 6.42
CA GLY A 237 45.74 -14.22 6.42
C GLY A 237 44.85 -14.79 5.32
N ILE A 238 43.55 -14.55 5.46
CA ILE A 238 42.51 -14.71 4.43
C ILE A 238 41.70 -13.42 4.48
N ASN A 239 41.73 -12.65 3.40
CA ASN A 239 41.14 -11.32 3.39
C ASN A 239 39.65 -11.36 3.12
N ALA A 240 38.81 -11.10 4.15
CA ALA A 240 37.38 -11.02 4.03
C ALA A 240 36.90 -9.85 3.14
N LEU A 241 37.68 -8.74 3.12
CA LEU A 241 37.33 -7.59 2.28
C LEU A 241 37.50 -7.89 0.79
N ASP A 242 38.55 -8.65 0.41
CA ASP A 242 38.77 -9.07 -0.98
C ASP A 242 37.61 -9.97 -1.46
N ALA A 243 37.12 -10.85 -0.57
CA ALA A 243 35.90 -11.65 -0.84
C ALA A 243 34.70 -10.78 -1.15
N LEU A 244 34.47 -9.75 -0.34
CA LEU A 244 33.33 -8.85 -0.48
C LEU A 244 33.42 -7.99 -1.76
N ILE A 245 34.61 -7.39 -2.00
CA ILE A 245 34.89 -6.60 -3.22
C ILE A 245 34.74 -7.48 -4.47
N GLY A 246 35.26 -8.70 -4.45
CA GLY A 246 35.08 -9.67 -5.53
C GLY A 246 33.60 -9.98 -5.83
N GLY A 247 32.75 -10.07 -4.79
CA GLY A 247 31.33 -10.21 -4.93
C GLY A 247 30.68 -9.02 -5.63
N PHE A 248 31.00 -7.78 -5.23
CA PHE A 248 30.53 -6.57 -5.91
C PHE A 248 30.98 -6.52 -7.38
N GLN A 249 32.20 -6.93 -7.70
CA GLN A 249 32.67 -7.00 -9.07
C GLN A 249 31.93 -8.06 -9.89
N ALA A 250 31.66 -9.23 -9.32
CA ALA A 250 30.89 -10.27 -9.97
C ALA A 250 29.44 -9.81 -10.26
N VAL A 251 28.80 -9.11 -9.31
CA VAL A 251 27.49 -8.49 -9.54
C VAL A 251 27.57 -7.40 -10.62
N ALA A 252 28.65 -6.63 -10.70
CA ALA A 252 28.83 -5.64 -11.78
C ALA A 252 28.83 -6.30 -13.17
N MET A 253 29.45 -7.47 -13.32
CA MET A 253 29.42 -8.27 -14.55
C MET A 253 28.03 -8.87 -14.80
N LEU A 254 27.32 -9.30 -13.75
CA LEU A 254 25.96 -9.82 -13.86
C LEU A 254 24.97 -8.80 -14.43
N ARG A 255 25.15 -7.50 -14.15
CA ARG A 255 24.25 -6.44 -14.62
C ARG A 255 24.05 -6.41 -16.14
N GLN A 256 24.99 -6.88 -16.93
CA GLN A 256 24.85 -7.00 -18.39
C GLN A 256 23.84 -8.07 -18.80
N HIS A 257 23.52 -9.03 -17.91
CA HIS A 257 22.77 -10.24 -18.22
C HIS A 257 21.47 -10.35 -17.42
N VAL A 258 20.94 -9.22 -16.93
CA VAL A 258 19.63 -9.13 -16.26
C VAL A 258 18.63 -8.37 -17.13
N PRO A 259 17.31 -8.63 -17.01
CA PRO A 259 16.29 -7.89 -17.75
C PRO A 259 16.31 -6.39 -17.46
N ASP A 260 15.77 -5.61 -18.39
CA ASP A 260 15.51 -4.18 -18.17
C ASP A 260 14.60 -3.97 -16.94
N GLY A 261 14.81 -2.87 -16.22
CA GLY A 261 14.05 -2.56 -15.01
C GLY A 261 14.63 -3.15 -13.72
N VAL A 262 15.50 -4.15 -13.78
CA VAL A 262 16.22 -4.66 -12.62
C VAL A 262 17.15 -3.59 -12.03
N ARG A 263 17.23 -3.51 -10.68
CA ARG A 263 18.18 -2.66 -9.97
C ARG A 263 18.95 -3.47 -8.93
N LEU A 264 20.29 -3.41 -9.01
CA LEU A 264 21.22 -4.10 -8.13
C LEU A 264 22.16 -3.06 -7.50
N HIS A 265 22.04 -2.81 -6.21
CA HIS A 265 22.83 -1.80 -5.51
C HIS A 265 23.04 -2.18 -4.05
N GLY A 266 24.13 -1.69 -3.45
CA GLY A 266 24.46 -1.99 -2.07
C GLY A 266 25.66 -1.18 -1.60
N ILE A 267 25.95 -1.31 -0.31
CA ILE A 267 27.06 -0.65 0.37
C ILE A 267 27.87 -1.68 1.18
N ILE A 268 29.13 -1.38 1.43
CA ILE A 268 29.92 -2.07 2.44
C ILE A 268 29.64 -1.39 3.78
N THR A 269 29.12 -2.14 4.75
CA THR A 269 28.79 -1.65 6.09
C THR A 269 29.95 -1.80 7.08
N ASN A 270 30.82 -2.80 6.84
CA ASN A 270 32.04 -3.03 7.58
C ASN A 270 33.17 -3.51 6.63
N GLY A 271 34.25 -2.74 6.49
CA GLY A 271 35.40 -3.05 5.64
C GLY A 271 36.65 -3.51 6.43
N GLY A 272 36.52 -3.81 7.73
CA GLY A 272 37.63 -4.13 8.62
C GLY A 272 37.99 -2.99 9.57
N THR A 273 38.99 -3.19 10.43
CA THR A 273 39.28 -2.29 11.56
C THR A 273 40.52 -1.43 11.38
N ALA A 274 41.56 -1.92 10.68
CA ALA A 274 42.82 -1.23 10.51
C ALA A 274 43.54 -1.64 9.21
N ALA A 275 44.18 -0.70 8.54
CA ALA A 275 44.83 -0.92 7.25
C ALA A 275 46.05 -1.88 7.31
N ASN A 276 46.66 -2.04 8.47
CA ASN A 276 47.80 -2.94 8.70
C ASN A 276 47.42 -4.34 9.18
N VAL A 277 46.10 -4.64 9.23
CA VAL A 277 45.54 -5.95 9.60
C VAL A 277 44.72 -6.47 8.43
N VAL A 278 44.99 -7.70 7.97
CA VAL A 278 44.12 -8.40 7.00
C VAL A 278 42.77 -8.58 7.63
N PRO A 279 41.67 -8.04 7.05
CA PRO A 279 40.33 -8.16 7.64
C PRO A 279 39.87 -9.62 7.71
N ASP A 280 39.41 -10.06 8.87
CA ASP A 280 38.87 -11.39 9.09
C ASP A 280 37.33 -11.43 9.07
N HIS A 281 36.69 -10.27 9.16
CA HIS A 281 35.22 -10.12 8.99
C HIS A 281 34.91 -8.80 8.29
N CYS A 282 34.06 -8.87 7.26
CA CYS A 282 33.51 -7.71 6.58
C CYS A 282 32.03 -7.94 6.28
N SER A 283 31.25 -6.86 6.19
CA SER A 283 29.81 -6.92 5.96
C SER A 283 29.36 -5.95 4.87
N ALA A 284 28.28 -6.30 4.19
CA ALA A 284 27.59 -5.44 3.22
C ALA A 284 26.09 -5.59 3.34
N ARG A 285 25.37 -4.53 2.96
CA ARG A 285 23.92 -4.54 2.74
C ARG A 285 23.65 -4.33 1.25
N PHE A 286 22.85 -5.21 0.65
CA PHE A 286 22.63 -5.22 -0.79
C PHE A 286 21.13 -5.34 -1.13
N MET A 287 20.64 -4.53 -2.06
CA MET A 287 19.26 -4.55 -2.51
C MET A 287 19.17 -5.14 -3.92
N VAL A 288 18.26 -6.09 -4.08
CA VAL A 288 17.91 -6.72 -5.35
C VAL A 288 16.48 -6.33 -5.67
N ARG A 289 16.26 -5.61 -6.79
CA ARG A 289 14.94 -5.18 -7.22
C ARG A 289 14.63 -5.71 -8.61
N THR A 290 13.39 -6.22 -8.78
CA THR A 290 12.87 -6.73 -10.05
C THR A 290 11.52 -6.09 -10.38
N PRO A 291 11.15 -6.01 -11.67
CA PRO A 291 9.81 -5.58 -12.05
C PRO A 291 8.70 -6.45 -11.42
N HIS A 292 8.94 -7.75 -11.29
CA HIS A 292 7.96 -8.71 -10.78
C HIS A 292 8.54 -9.63 -9.71
N MET A 293 7.74 -9.90 -8.68
CA MET A 293 8.09 -10.79 -7.56
C MET A 293 8.48 -12.20 -8.03
N THR A 294 7.88 -12.68 -9.12
CA THR A 294 8.16 -13.99 -9.72
C THR A 294 9.60 -14.13 -10.20
N GLU A 295 10.29 -13.02 -10.48
CA GLU A 295 11.67 -12.98 -10.95
C GLU A 295 12.67 -12.82 -9.80
N LEU A 296 12.20 -12.36 -8.64
CA LEU A 296 13.05 -11.90 -7.54
C LEU A 296 13.91 -13.04 -6.97
N ALA A 297 13.31 -14.17 -6.65
CA ALA A 297 14.03 -15.29 -6.03
C ALA A 297 15.18 -15.80 -6.89
N GLY A 298 14.97 -15.96 -8.20
CA GLY A 298 16.02 -16.42 -9.11
C GLY A 298 17.15 -15.40 -9.29
N LEU A 299 16.85 -14.10 -9.15
CA LEU A 299 17.88 -13.06 -9.21
C LEU A 299 18.64 -12.96 -7.89
N VAL A 300 17.98 -13.09 -6.76
CA VAL A 300 18.61 -13.18 -5.42
C VAL A 300 19.62 -14.31 -5.41
N GLU A 301 19.24 -15.51 -5.86
CA GLU A 301 20.18 -16.65 -5.95
C GLU A 301 21.43 -16.35 -6.79
N LYS A 302 21.27 -15.67 -7.93
CA LYS A 302 22.41 -15.26 -8.77
C LYS A 302 23.34 -14.28 -8.05
N VAL A 303 22.77 -13.30 -7.33
CA VAL A 303 23.53 -12.33 -6.54
C VAL A 303 24.26 -13.03 -5.39
N GLU A 304 23.59 -13.90 -4.66
CA GLU A 304 24.21 -14.71 -3.60
C GLU A 304 25.38 -15.53 -4.14
N ASN A 305 25.22 -16.16 -5.30
CA ASN A 305 26.29 -16.94 -5.94
C ASN A 305 27.49 -16.08 -6.33
N CYS A 306 27.30 -14.81 -6.73
CA CYS A 306 28.39 -13.88 -6.96
C CYS A 306 29.26 -13.71 -5.71
N PHE A 307 28.66 -13.48 -4.56
CA PHE A 307 29.39 -13.30 -3.30
C PHE A 307 29.99 -14.62 -2.78
N ARG A 308 29.24 -15.72 -2.82
CA ARG A 308 29.73 -17.04 -2.36
C ARG A 308 30.92 -17.54 -3.20
N CYS A 309 30.85 -17.37 -4.52
CA CYS A 309 31.95 -17.77 -5.41
C CYS A 309 33.18 -16.88 -5.21
N ALA A 310 33.00 -15.56 -5.06
CA ALA A 310 34.10 -14.64 -4.78
C ALA A 310 34.81 -14.97 -3.46
N ALA A 311 34.05 -15.28 -2.40
CA ALA A 311 34.60 -15.67 -1.12
C ALA A 311 35.44 -16.97 -1.25
N ARG A 312 34.89 -17.97 -1.92
CA ARG A 312 35.63 -19.24 -2.17
C ARG A 312 36.93 -19.03 -2.95
N ALA A 313 36.94 -18.11 -3.93
CA ALA A 313 38.12 -17.84 -4.75
C ALA A 313 39.31 -17.34 -3.95
N VAL A 314 39.08 -16.66 -2.82
CA VAL A 314 40.15 -16.14 -1.91
C VAL A 314 40.28 -16.99 -0.65
N GLY A 315 39.61 -18.12 -0.55
CA GLY A 315 39.66 -19.02 0.61
C GLY A 315 38.86 -18.55 1.81
N ALA A 316 37.98 -17.54 1.63
CA ALA A 316 37.04 -17.03 2.63
C ALA A 316 35.71 -17.77 2.61
N ASN A 317 34.84 -17.51 3.60
CA ASN A 317 33.45 -17.93 3.61
C ASN A 317 32.54 -16.71 3.47
N ALA A 318 31.31 -16.90 2.94
CA ALA A 318 30.26 -15.90 2.89
C ALA A 318 28.96 -16.47 3.46
N GLU A 319 28.38 -15.77 4.41
CA GLU A 319 27.03 -16.00 4.95
C GLU A 319 26.12 -14.90 4.44
N ILE A 320 24.99 -15.29 3.87
CA ILE A 320 24.04 -14.35 3.25
C ILE A 320 22.67 -14.71 3.77
N ARG A 321 21.96 -13.70 4.24
CA ARG A 321 20.56 -13.82 4.69
C ARG A 321 19.74 -12.71 4.07
N ILE A 322 18.45 -12.98 3.87
CA ILE A 322 17.47 -11.95 3.53
C ILE A 322 17.09 -11.23 4.83
N ASP A 323 17.18 -9.91 4.81
CA ASP A 323 16.75 -9.06 5.92
C ASP A 323 15.26 -8.74 5.75
N GLY A 324 14.46 -9.13 6.73
CA GLY A 324 13.00 -9.00 6.70
C GLY A 324 12.32 -9.89 5.66
N LYS A 325 11.18 -9.42 5.17
CA LYS A 325 10.38 -10.07 4.14
C LYS A 325 10.54 -9.34 2.80
N PRO A 326 10.62 -10.04 1.66
CA PRO A 326 10.63 -9.39 0.35
C PRO A 326 9.30 -8.67 0.07
N TYR A 327 9.37 -7.44 -0.45
CA TYR A 327 8.19 -6.71 -0.91
C TYR A 327 7.90 -7.07 -2.36
N ALA A 328 6.61 -7.21 -2.69
CA ALA A 328 6.14 -7.41 -4.05
C ALA A 328 5.88 -6.05 -4.74
N GLU A 329 5.83 -6.05 -6.06
CA GLU A 329 5.30 -4.92 -6.82
C GLU A 329 3.80 -4.76 -6.60
N ILE A 330 3.27 -3.54 -6.72
CA ILE A 330 1.83 -3.29 -6.69
C ILE A 330 1.19 -3.94 -7.92
N ARG A 331 0.24 -4.83 -7.68
CA ARG A 331 -0.60 -5.39 -8.73
C ARG A 331 -1.72 -4.39 -9.04
N ARG A 332 -1.87 -4.06 -10.32
CA ARG A 332 -2.86 -3.08 -10.78
C ARG A 332 -4.22 -3.74 -11.01
N TRP A 333 -5.27 -3.08 -10.54
CA TRP A 333 -6.66 -3.49 -10.69
C TRP A 333 -7.41 -2.41 -11.49
N GLY A 334 -7.47 -2.59 -12.82
CA GLY A 334 -7.86 -1.54 -13.76
C GLY A 334 -9.25 -0.94 -13.53
N GLN A 335 -10.21 -1.73 -13.04
CA GLN A 335 -11.54 -1.21 -12.72
C GLN A 335 -11.52 -0.32 -11.49
N LEU A 336 -10.78 -0.68 -10.44
CA LEU A 336 -10.60 0.16 -9.26
C LEU A 336 -9.92 1.49 -9.63
N GLU A 337 -8.91 1.43 -10.49
CA GLU A 337 -8.24 2.62 -11.01
C GLU A 337 -9.19 3.52 -11.81
N THR A 338 -10.11 2.92 -12.57
CA THR A 338 -11.11 3.64 -13.35
C THR A 338 -12.09 4.37 -12.44
N TRP A 339 -12.62 3.72 -11.41
CA TRP A 339 -13.51 4.32 -10.42
C TRP A 339 -12.78 5.43 -9.65
N TYR A 340 -11.60 5.17 -9.11
CA TYR A 340 -10.82 6.18 -8.39
C TYR A 340 -10.54 7.41 -9.25
N ARG A 341 -10.14 7.22 -10.51
CA ARG A 341 -9.91 8.32 -11.47
C ARG A 341 -11.16 9.19 -11.67
N SER A 342 -12.33 8.58 -11.75
CA SER A 342 -13.59 9.31 -11.86
C SER A 342 -13.86 10.10 -10.58
N ASN A 343 -13.75 9.45 -9.44
CA ASN A 343 -14.05 10.02 -8.14
C ASN A 343 -13.12 11.19 -7.77
N ILE A 344 -11.82 11.02 -7.96
CA ILE A 344 -10.85 12.08 -7.62
C ILE A 344 -11.02 13.32 -8.55
N ARG A 345 -11.42 13.12 -9.80
CA ARG A 345 -11.75 14.22 -10.72
C ARG A 345 -13.03 14.95 -10.33
N GLU A 346 -14.04 14.24 -9.82
CA GLU A 346 -15.26 14.85 -9.29
C GLU A 346 -14.97 15.77 -8.10
N LEU A 347 -13.91 15.49 -7.33
CA LEU A 347 -13.41 16.34 -6.24
C LEU A 347 -12.55 17.52 -6.74
N GLY A 348 -12.41 17.70 -8.06
CA GLY A 348 -11.67 18.81 -8.67
C GLY A 348 -10.16 18.58 -8.83
N ARG A 349 -9.65 17.39 -8.47
CA ARG A 349 -8.23 17.06 -8.63
C ARG A 349 -7.91 16.50 -10.02
N GLN A 350 -6.66 16.63 -10.42
CA GLN A 350 -6.18 16.15 -11.71
C GLN A 350 -4.98 15.22 -11.52
N LEU A 351 -5.15 13.97 -11.95
CA LEU A 351 -4.07 13.00 -11.93
C LEU A 351 -3.01 13.37 -12.98
N THR A 352 -1.76 13.44 -12.54
CA THR A 352 -0.61 13.63 -13.43
C THR A 352 -0.34 12.33 -14.20
N PRO A 353 -0.26 12.36 -15.54
CA PRO A 353 0.14 11.18 -16.30
C PRO A 353 1.57 10.75 -15.95
N LEU A 354 1.82 9.46 -15.77
CA LEU A 354 3.16 8.95 -15.44
C LEU A 354 4.22 9.34 -16.49
N ALA A 355 3.81 9.51 -17.76
CA ALA A 355 4.70 9.96 -18.83
C ALA A 355 5.23 11.40 -18.62
N ASP A 356 4.51 12.21 -17.85
CA ASP A 356 4.86 13.61 -17.58
C ASP A 356 5.70 13.76 -16.29
N VAL A 357 5.90 12.66 -15.55
CA VAL A 357 6.71 12.66 -14.33
C VAL A 357 8.19 12.55 -14.71
N ALA A 358 8.94 13.64 -14.52
CA ALA A 358 10.38 13.66 -14.76
C ALA A 358 11.12 12.74 -13.77
N GLY A 359 11.75 11.68 -14.32
CA GLY A 359 12.43 10.68 -13.51
C GLY A 359 11.42 9.82 -12.75
N VAL A 360 11.01 8.72 -13.38
CA VAL A 360 10.00 7.83 -12.81
C VAL A 360 10.34 7.53 -11.35
N MET A 361 9.53 8.04 -10.43
CA MET A 361 9.59 7.66 -9.02
C MET A 361 9.22 6.18 -8.95
N VAL A 362 10.21 5.33 -8.71
CA VAL A 362 10.02 3.90 -8.54
C VAL A 362 10.35 3.58 -7.09
N GLY A 363 9.35 3.15 -6.34
CA GLY A 363 9.50 2.74 -4.94
C GLY A 363 9.28 1.23 -4.75
N SER A 364 9.20 0.84 -3.52
CA SER A 364 8.69 -0.47 -3.09
C SER A 364 7.92 -0.24 -1.81
N THR A 365 6.77 -0.88 -1.69
CA THR A 365 5.90 -0.83 -0.51
C THR A 365 5.34 -2.21 -0.26
N ASP A 366 5.12 -2.56 1.00
CA ASP A 366 4.50 -3.83 1.39
C ASP A 366 2.99 -3.89 1.03
N MET A 367 2.38 -2.76 0.62
CA MET A 367 1.06 -2.77 -0.04
C MET A 367 1.08 -3.60 -1.33
N GLY A 368 2.23 -3.72 -2.00
CA GLY A 368 2.41 -4.64 -3.12
C GLY A 368 2.02 -6.07 -2.76
N ASN A 369 2.43 -6.57 -1.59
CA ASN A 369 2.10 -7.92 -1.14
C ASN A 369 0.58 -8.10 -0.94
N VAL A 370 -0.11 -7.10 -0.40
CA VAL A 370 -1.57 -7.10 -0.26
C VAL A 370 -2.24 -7.18 -1.63
N THR A 371 -1.83 -6.32 -2.57
CA THR A 371 -2.46 -6.28 -3.91
C THR A 371 -2.19 -7.52 -4.76
N GLN A 372 -1.20 -8.36 -4.43
CA GLN A 372 -0.99 -9.65 -5.07
C GLN A 372 -2.10 -10.66 -4.74
N VAL A 373 -2.71 -10.57 -3.56
CA VAL A 373 -3.67 -11.57 -3.06
C VAL A 373 -5.12 -11.09 -3.11
N ILE A 374 -5.38 -9.81 -2.90
CA ILE A 374 -6.73 -9.22 -2.91
C ILE A 374 -6.78 -7.98 -3.81
N PRO A 375 -7.97 -7.64 -4.36
CA PRO A 375 -8.17 -6.37 -5.03
C PRO A 375 -7.76 -5.20 -4.13
N GLY A 376 -6.93 -4.30 -4.66
CA GLY A 376 -6.44 -3.18 -3.87
C GLY A 376 -6.01 -1.97 -4.68
N LEU A 377 -5.96 -0.82 -4.03
CA LEU A 377 -5.59 0.45 -4.65
C LEU A 377 -4.66 1.24 -3.74
N HIS A 378 -3.63 1.84 -4.34
CA HIS A 378 -2.63 2.66 -3.67
C HIS A 378 -2.27 3.88 -4.54
N PRO A 379 -3.17 4.87 -4.69
CA PRO A 379 -2.88 6.11 -5.39
C PRO A 379 -2.00 7.03 -4.56
N MET A 380 -1.35 7.99 -5.23
CA MET A 380 -0.62 9.07 -4.60
C MET A 380 -1.49 10.33 -4.60
N ILE A 381 -1.51 11.05 -3.46
CA ILE A 381 -2.24 12.31 -3.30
C ILE A 381 -1.27 13.48 -3.08
N GLY A 382 -1.35 14.51 -3.92
CA GLY A 382 -0.53 15.70 -3.82
C GLY A 382 -0.88 16.56 -2.60
N ILE A 383 0.12 16.91 -1.78
CA ILE A 383 -0.04 17.71 -0.58
C ILE A 383 0.41 19.19 -0.77
N GLY A 384 0.34 19.68 -2.00
CA GLY A 384 0.50 21.10 -2.32
C GLY A 384 1.72 21.44 -3.19
N ASN A 385 2.92 21.00 -2.87
CA ASN A 385 4.12 21.33 -3.64
C ASN A 385 4.62 20.15 -4.48
N PRO A 386 4.48 20.21 -5.82
CA PRO A 386 4.85 19.08 -6.71
C PRO A 386 6.36 18.81 -6.79
N SER A 387 7.19 19.71 -6.29
CA SER A 387 8.65 19.54 -6.30
C SER A 387 9.18 18.85 -5.04
N LEU A 388 8.32 18.59 -4.04
CA LEU A 388 8.74 17.92 -2.81
C LEU A 388 8.94 16.43 -3.02
N ASN A 389 10.07 15.95 -2.53
CA ASN A 389 10.36 14.53 -2.43
C ASN A 389 10.06 14.02 -1.02
N ILE A 390 9.45 12.85 -0.93
CA ILE A 390 9.33 12.10 0.31
C ILE A 390 10.72 11.84 0.90
N HIS A 391 10.78 11.50 2.19
CA HIS A 391 12.03 11.25 2.95
C HIS A 391 12.92 12.50 3.09
N THR A 392 12.31 13.68 3.15
CA THR A 392 13.00 14.95 3.42
C THR A 392 12.31 15.71 4.54
N ALA A 393 13.08 16.53 5.30
CA ALA A 393 12.51 17.39 6.34
C ALA A 393 11.45 18.35 5.78
N ALA A 394 11.65 18.87 4.56
CA ALA A 394 10.68 19.72 3.89
C ALA A 394 9.35 19.02 3.61
N PHE A 395 9.37 17.72 3.32
CA PHE A 395 8.15 16.93 3.17
C PHE A 395 7.44 16.74 4.51
N ALA A 396 8.17 16.44 5.59
CA ALA A 396 7.61 16.36 6.94
C ALA A 396 6.92 17.66 7.37
N GLU A 397 7.54 18.81 7.11
CA GLU A 397 6.93 20.12 7.36
C GLU A 397 5.65 20.34 6.52
N GLN A 398 5.64 19.88 5.26
CA GLN A 398 4.49 20.01 4.37
C GLN A 398 3.29 19.19 4.85
N THR A 399 3.47 18.07 5.57
CA THR A 399 2.35 17.27 6.10
C THR A 399 1.48 18.01 7.11
N GLN A 400 1.94 19.13 7.65
CA GLN A 400 1.26 19.97 8.66
C GLN A 400 0.73 21.28 8.06
N THR A 401 0.31 21.28 6.80
CA THR A 401 -0.21 22.46 6.10
C THR A 401 -1.67 22.28 5.70
N GLU A 402 -2.39 23.39 5.47
CA GLU A 402 -3.78 23.36 4.98
C GLU A 402 -3.92 22.52 3.68
N ALA A 403 -2.93 22.59 2.77
CA ALA A 403 -2.95 21.81 1.55
C ALA A 403 -2.86 20.29 1.83
N ALA A 404 -2.12 19.88 2.85
CA ALA A 404 -2.07 18.49 3.30
C ALA A 404 -3.37 18.07 3.98
N TYR A 405 -3.99 18.96 4.78
CA TYR A 405 -5.27 18.69 5.42
C TYR A 405 -6.41 18.57 4.40
N ASP A 406 -6.41 19.41 3.35
CA ASP A 406 -7.35 19.27 2.24
C ASP A 406 -7.13 17.93 1.48
N ALA A 407 -5.87 17.53 1.33
CA ALA A 407 -5.53 16.24 0.71
C ALA A 407 -6.04 15.04 1.53
N ILE A 408 -6.07 15.10 2.87
CA ILE A 408 -6.71 14.06 3.71
C ILE A 408 -8.17 13.88 3.29
N ILE A 409 -8.92 14.98 3.21
CA ILE A 409 -10.35 14.95 2.93
C ILE A 409 -10.63 14.46 1.50
N ASP A 410 -9.86 14.94 0.52
CA ASP A 410 -10.03 14.54 -0.87
C ASP A 410 -9.67 13.06 -1.08
N ALA A 411 -8.54 12.61 -0.51
CA ALA A 411 -8.14 11.21 -0.62
C ALA A 411 -9.13 10.26 0.07
N ALA A 412 -9.54 10.58 1.31
CA ALA A 412 -10.54 9.79 2.04
C ALA A 412 -11.88 9.75 1.29
N SER A 413 -12.31 10.88 0.70
CA SER A 413 -13.51 10.93 -0.15
C SER A 413 -13.39 10.03 -1.36
N ALA A 414 -12.28 10.11 -2.10
CA ALA A 414 -12.06 9.31 -3.30
C ALA A 414 -12.01 7.81 -2.97
N LEU A 415 -11.38 7.41 -1.85
CA LEU A 415 -11.35 6.01 -1.41
C LEU A 415 -12.75 5.51 -1.00
N ALA A 416 -13.50 6.26 -0.18
CA ALA A 416 -14.85 5.90 0.22
C ALA A 416 -15.79 5.80 -1.00
N MET A 417 -15.72 6.75 -1.94
CA MET A 417 -16.50 6.72 -3.18
C MET A 417 -16.12 5.52 -4.06
N THR A 418 -14.84 5.13 -4.10
CA THR A 418 -14.38 3.96 -4.85
C THR A 418 -14.87 2.65 -4.21
N ALA A 419 -14.89 2.58 -2.89
CA ALA A 419 -15.49 1.46 -2.17
C ALA A 419 -17.02 1.33 -2.45
N ILE A 420 -17.73 2.45 -2.53
CA ILE A 420 -19.14 2.50 -2.91
C ILE A 420 -19.35 1.98 -4.34
N ASP A 421 -18.49 2.37 -5.30
CA ASP A 421 -18.54 1.83 -6.67
C ASP A 421 -18.30 0.32 -6.69
N PHE A 422 -17.34 -0.17 -5.89
CA PHE A 422 -17.07 -1.60 -5.75
C PHE A 422 -18.26 -2.35 -5.17
N LEU A 423 -18.92 -1.83 -4.14
CA LEU A 423 -20.11 -2.45 -3.54
C LEU A 423 -21.30 -2.49 -4.51
N ALA A 424 -21.39 -1.54 -5.43
CA ALA A 424 -22.41 -1.53 -6.48
C ALA A 424 -22.17 -2.57 -7.57
N ASP A 425 -20.93 -2.92 -7.86
CA ASP A 425 -20.52 -3.91 -8.88
C ASP A 425 -19.22 -4.67 -8.48
N PRO A 426 -19.29 -5.54 -7.46
CA PRO A 426 -18.10 -6.26 -6.99
C PRO A 426 -17.47 -7.16 -8.05
N GLY A 427 -18.29 -7.70 -8.96
CA GLY A 427 -17.84 -8.59 -10.05
C GLY A 427 -16.92 -7.90 -11.06
N ALA A 428 -17.09 -6.60 -11.27
CA ALA A 428 -16.28 -5.84 -12.22
C ALA A 428 -14.81 -5.71 -11.77
N ALA A 429 -14.53 -5.72 -10.46
CA ALA A 429 -13.16 -5.62 -9.94
C ALA A 429 -12.33 -6.89 -10.19
N GLY A 430 -12.95 -8.05 -10.39
CA GLY A 430 -12.26 -9.33 -10.63
C GLY A 430 -11.67 -9.48 -12.04
N HIS A 431 -11.94 -8.58 -12.97
CA HIS A 431 -11.38 -8.63 -14.32
C HIS A 431 -9.99 -8.02 -14.37
N GLN A 432 -8.97 -8.88 -14.51
CA GLN A 432 -7.57 -8.46 -14.67
C GLN A 432 -7.38 -7.73 -15.99
N THR A 433 -6.84 -6.53 -15.97
CA THR A 433 -6.20 -5.96 -17.16
C THR A 433 -4.83 -6.60 -17.32
N THR A 434 -4.73 -7.62 -18.16
CA THR A 434 -3.45 -8.03 -18.73
C THR A 434 -2.98 -6.88 -19.63
N THR A 435 -2.15 -5.99 -19.12
CA THR A 435 -1.41 -5.08 -19.97
C THR A 435 -0.37 -5.91 -20.72
N SER A 436 -0.71 -6.35 -21.94
CA SER A 436 0.29 -6.75 -22.90
C SER A 436 1.17 -5.52 -23.18
N SER A 437 2.42 -5.62 -22.77
CA SER A 437 3.48 -4.70 -23.21
C SER A 437 3.72 -4.87 -24.71
N SER A 438 2.89 -4.25 -25.54
CA SER A 438 3.15 -4.04 -26.97
C SER A 438 2.88 -2.57 -27.29
N GLY A 439 3.77 -1.72 -26.78
CA GLY A 439 3.92 -0.35 -27.25
C GLY A 439 4.94 -0.33 -28.36
N LYS A 440 4.51 -0.65 -29.58
CA LYS A 440 5.10 -0.13 -30.82
C LYS A 440 3.96 0.59 -31.52
N GLU A 441 3.97 1.91 -31.42
CA GLU A 441 3.79 2.90 -32.45
C GLU A 441 3.96 4.30 -31.85
#